data_0ccc3a9415434461fd574a67976a805c
#
_entry.id   0ccc3a9415434461fd574a67976a805c
#
_cell.length_a   1.000
_cell.length_b   1.000
_cell.length_c   1.000
_cell.angle_alpha   90.00
_cell.angle_beta   90.00
_cell.angle_gamma   90.00
#
_symmetry.space_group_name_H-M   'P 1'
#
loop_
_entity.id
_entity.type
_entity.pdbx_description
1 polymer ?
#
loop_
_entity_poly.entity_id
_entity_poly.type
_entity_poly.pdbx_seq_one_letter_code
_entity_poly.pdbx_strand_id
1 'polypeptide(L)'
;MFTFTIDSSNYDETKLNLVQIEELINKHRNLIGRIKRRQKKLKTSANNRVVCNHAKDISDTATGYFMNSPISYASYDNQNKESIDKLTDAFDKADVDDVDSDNAHDMSICGVAYEYVYIKQGETEIAVRNLEPDHTFLVY
;
A
#
# COMPACT_ATOMS: atom_id res chain seq x y z
N MET A 1 -15.97 8.15 0.15
CA MET A 1 -16.19 6.90 0.89
C MET A 1 -17.24 6.12 0.12
N PHE A 2 -16.82 5.12 -0.64
CA PHE A 2 -17.74 4.25 -1.38
C PHE A 2 -18.11 3.10 -0.46
N THR A 3 -19.35 3.07 0.00
CA THR A 3 -19.88 1.97 0.80
C THR A 3 -20.51 0.98 -0.17
N PHE A 4 -19.90 -0.18 -0.34
CA PHE A 4 -20.53 -1.29 -1.06
C PHE A 4 -21.35 -2.08 -0.05
N THR A 5 -22.66 -2.11 -0.26
CA THR A 5 -23.54 -3.02 0.47
C THR A 5 -23.66 -4.30 -0.36
N ILE A 6 -23.14 -5.38 0.18
CA ILE A 6 -23.13 -6.71 -0.48
C ILE A 6 -24.35 -7.47 0.02
N ASP A 7 -25.19 -7.89 -0.90
CA ASP A 7 -26.26 -8.84 -0.61
C ASP A 7 -25.68 -10.27 -0.70
N SER A 8 -25.62 -10.95 0.44
CA SER A 8 -24.87 -12.19 0.66
C SER A 8 -25.46 -13.44 -0.03
N SER A 9 -26.55 -13.32 -0.79
CA SER A 9 -27.25 -14.48 -1.33
C SER A 9 -26.78 -14.96 -2.72
N ASN A 10 -25.97 -14.15 -3.44
CA ASN A 10 -25.50 -14.49 -4.81
C ASN A 10 -24.16 -13.87 -5.18
N TYR A 11 -23.27 -13.71 -4.23
CA TYR A 11 -22.08 -12.91 -4.40
C TYR A 11 -20.84 -13.78 -4.64
N ASP A 12 -20.26 -13.66 -5.82
CA ASP A 12 -18.92 -14.15 -6.13
C ASP A 12 -17.95 -12.94 -6.07
N GLU A 13 -17.49 -12.63 -4.87
CA GLU A 13 -16.61 -11.49 -4.58
C GLU A 13 -15.39 -11.44 -5.50
N THR A 14 -14.83 -12.59 -5.80
CA THR A 14 -13.63 -12.72 -6.61
C THR A 14 -13.85 -12.29 -8.06
N LYS A 15 -15.01 -12.58 -8.62
CA LYS A 15 -15.30 -12.22 -10.02
C LYS A 15 -15.61 -10.75 -10.22
N LEU A 16 -16.33 -10.12 -9.28
CA LEU A 16 -16.67 -8.70 -9.38
C LEU A 16 -15.43 -7.81 -9.22
N ASN A 17 -14.57 -8.13 -8.28
CA ASN A 17 -13.31 -7.41 -8.10
C ASN A 17 -12.38 -7.54 -9.31
N LEU A 18 -12.28 -8.72 -9.89
CA LEU A 18 -11.46 -8.94 -11.09
C LEU A 18 -12.00 -8.17 -12.30
N VAL A 19 -13.32 -8.14 -12.52
CA VAL A 19 -13.92 -7.37 -13.62
C VAL A 19 -13.70 -5.88 -13.45
N GLN A 20 -13.87 -5.34 -12.25
CA GLN A 20 -13.62 -3.93 -11.96
C GLN A 20 -12.15 -3.55 -12.14
N ILE A 21 -11.24 -4.41 -11.70
CA ILE A 21 -9.80 -4.22 -11.87
C ILE A 21 -9.44 -4.25 -13.37
N GLU A 22 -9.97 -5.21 -14.14
CA GLU A 22 -9.76 -5.26 -15.59
C GLU A 22 -10.30 -4.03 -16.31
N GLU A 23 -11.47 -3.52 -15.93
CA GLU A 23 -12.02 -2.28 -16.48
C GLU A 23 -11.13 -1.07 -16.19
N LEU A 24 -10.62 -0.95 -14.96
CA LEU A 24 -9.70 0.11 -14.57
C LEU A 24 -8.38 0.02 -15.33
N ILE A 25 -7.80 -1.17 -15.45
CA ILE A 25 -6.58 -1.42 -16.21
C ILE A 25 -6.79 -1.09 -17.69
N ASN A 26 -7.90 -1.51 -18.28
CA ASN A 26 -8.22 -1.24 -19.68
C ASN A 26 -8.48 0.26 -19.93
N LYS A 27 -9.14 0.93 -18.99
CA LYS A 27 -9.34 2.38 -19.05
C LYS A 27 -8.01 3.12 -19.00
N HIS A 28 -7.11 2.71 -18.10
CA HIS A 28 -5.76 3.28 -18.01
C HIS A 28 -4.93 3.02 -19.26
N ARG A 29 -4.90 1.79 -19.76
CA ARG A 29 -4.22 1.44 -21.02
C ARG A 29 -4.75 2.25 -22.21
N ASN A 30 -6.05 2.45 -22.30
CA ASN A 30 -6.68 3.25 -23.34
C ASN A 30 -6.27 4.72 -23.27
N LEU A 31 -6.20 5.30 -22.08
CA LEU A 31 -5.73 6.67 -21.86
C LEU A 31 -4.27 6.84 -22.31
N ILE A 32 -3.39 5.96 -21.89
CA ILE A 32 -1.98 5.96 -22.30
C ILE A 32 -1.88 5.79 -23.82
N GLY A 33 -2.64 4.85 -24.40
CA GLY A 33 -2.67 4.63 -25.84
C GLY A 33 -3.15 5.85 -26.63
N ARG A 34 -4.08 6.65 -26.09
CA ARG A 34 -4.52 7.92 -26.70
C ARG A 34 -3.43 8.99 -26.63
N ILE A 35 -2.74 9.11 -25.51
CA ILE A 35 -1.62 10.06 -25.37
C ILE A 35 -0.49 9.70 -26.34
N LYS A 36 -0.10 8.43 -26.39
CA LYS A 36 0.98 7.96 -27.29
C LYS A 36 0.62 8.11 -28.79
N ARG A 37 -0.66 8.00 -29.15
CA ARG A 37 -1.15 8.10 -30.54
C ARG A 37 -1.41 9.52 -31.00
N ARG A 38 -1.29 10.53 -30.13
CA ARG A 38 -1.49 11.93 -30.54
C ARG A 38 -0.50 12.29 -31.62
N GLN A 39 -1.03 12.64 -32.78
CA GLN A 39 -0.21 13.02 -33.94
C GLN A 39 0.40 14.41 -33.74
N LYS A 40 1.57 14.60 -34.30
CA LYS A 40 2.22 15.90 -34.36
C LYS A 40 1.46 16.82 -35.30
N LYS A 41 0.99 17.97 -34.80
CA LYS A 41 0.21 18.93 -35.62
C LYS A 41 1.05 19.57 -36.71
N LEU A 42 2.33 19.82 -36.46
CA LEU A 42 3.26 20.43 -37.41
C LEU A 42 4.59 19.64 -37.37
N LYS A 43 5.17 19.35 -38.54
CA LYS A 43 6.44 18.62 -38.65
C LYS A 43 7.61 19.31 -37.96
N THR A 44 7.54 20.64 -37.84
CA THR A 44 8.61 21.48 -37.25
C THR A 44 8.39 21.81 -35.79
N SER A 45 7.23 21.50 -35.20
CA SER A 45 6.98 21.77 -33.78
C SER A 45 7.46 20.65 -32.86
N ALA A 46 7.99 21.04 -31.72
CA ALA A 46 8.32 20.07 -30.67
C ALA A 46 7.06 19.29 -30.26
N ASN A 47 7.15 17.97 -30.20
CA ASN A 47 6.04 17.10 -29.80
C ASN A 47 6.46 16.31 -28.59
N ASN A 48 6.57 17.00 -27.46
CA ASN A 48 6.94 16.41 -26.19
C ASN A 48 5.75 15.62 -25.63
N ARG A 49 5.98 14.34 -25.38
CA ARG A 49 5.00 13.41 -24.78
C ARG A 49 5.53 12.94 -23.46
N VAL A 50 5.48 13.82 -22.48
CA VAL A 50 5.90 13.51 -21.12
C VAL A 50 4.71 12.92 -20.36
N VAL A 51 4.91 11.77 -19.77
CA VAL A 51 3.95 11.16 -18.84
C VAL A 51 4.50 11.41 -17.43
N CYS A 52 3.81 12.24 -16.66
CA CYS A 52 4.14 12.48 -15.26
C CYS A 52 3.19 11.65 -14.39
N ASN A 53 3.75 10.90 -13.46
CA ASN A 53 2.97 10.10 -12.50
C ASN A 53 2.70 10.94 -11.23
N HIS A 54 1.81 11.93 -11.36
CA HIS A 54 1.45 12.78 -10.23
C HIS A 54 0.77 12.01 -9.09
N ALA A 55 0.13 10.89 -9.37
CA ALA A 55 -0.45 10.05 -8.33
C ALA A 55 0.65 9.46 -7.41
N LYS A 56 1.75 9.02 -8.01
CA LYS A 56 2.92 8.57 -7.25
C LYS A 56 3.51 9.71 -6.42
N ASP A 57 3.69 10.89 -6.99
CA ASP A 57 4.26 12.04 -6.30
C ASP A 57 3.42 12.43 -5.05
N ILE A 58 2.08 12.35 -5.17
CA ILE A 58 1.16 12.62 -4.06
C ILE A 58 1.30 11.54 -2.98
N SER A 59 1.33 10.27 -3.37
CA SER A 59 1.48 9.14 -2.44
C SER A 59 2.81 9.18 -1.70
N ASP A 60 3.91 9.38 -2.42
CA ASP A 60 5.26 9.49 -1.85
C ASP A 60 5.35 10.68 -0.87
N THR A 61 4.74 11.82 -1.21
CA THR A 61 4.69 12.99 -0.34
C THR A 61 3.87 12.74 0.92
N ALA A 62 2.71 12.10 0.79
CA ALA A 62 1.84 11.78 1.92
C ALA A 62 2.53 10.78 2.86
N THR A 63 3.16 9.74 2.34
CA THR A 63 3.93 8.76 3.10
C THR A 63 5.10 9.42 3.82
N GLY A 64 5.90 10.21 3.12
CA GLY A 64 7.05 10.91 3.71
C GLY A 64 6.64 11.90 4.80
N TYR A 65 5.47 12.53 4.71
CA TYR A 65 4.95 13.39 5.75
C TYR A 65 4.46 12.59 6.96
N PHE A 66 3.76 11.47 6.73
CA PHE A 66 3.19 10.63 7.79
C PHE A 66 4.27 9.85 8.55
N MET A 67 5.24 9.29 7.85
CA MET A 67 6.33 8.48 8.41
C MET A 67 7.63 9.28 8.61
N ASN A 68 7.52 10.59 8.82
CA ASN A 68 8.70 11.45 9.09
C ASN A 68 9.44 11.08 10.37
N SER A 69 8.80 10.39 11.28
CA SER A 69 9.39 9.90 12.53
C SER A 69 8.90 8.48 12.79
N PRO A 70 9.77 7.58 13.26
CA PRO A 70 9.38 6.22 13.65
C PRO A 70 8.26 6.22 14.69
N ILE A 71 7.47 5.17 14.69
CA ILE A 71 6.42 4.97 15.69
C ILE A 71 7.08 4.63 17.02
N SER A 72 6.72 5.35 18.08
CA SER A 72 7.23 5.11 19.42
C SER A 72 6.17 4.47 20.32
N TYR A 73 6.59 3.50 21.10
CA TYR A 73 5.72 2.76 22.01
C TYR A 73 5.98 3.21 23.45
N ALA A 74 4.91 3.47 24.21
CA ALA A 74 5.01 3.85 25.60
C ALA A 74 3.96 3.12 26.44
N SER A 75 4.34 2.79 27.71
CA SER A 75 3.39 2.24 28.65
C SER A 75 2.48 3.34 29.20
N TYR A 76 1.18 3.06 29.26
CA TYR A 76 0.19 3.97 29.85
C TYR A 76 0.50 4.32 31.31
N ASP A 77 0.99 3.34 32.10
CA ASP A 77 1.18 3.47 33.54
C ASP A 77 2.64 3.75 33.95
N ASN A 78 3.58 3.86 33.00
CA ASN A 78 5.02 3.89 33.25
C ASN A 78 5.57 2.73 34.11
N GLN A 79 4.75 1.70 34.38
CA GLN A 79 5.12 0.61 35.30
C GLN A 79 5.82 -0.56 34.59
N ASN A 80 5.71 -0.66 33.26
CA ASN A 80 6.22 -1.77 32.46
C ASN A 80 7.35 -1.37 31.51
N LYS A 81 8.26 -0.52 31.97
CA LYS A 81 9.36 -0.03 31.13
C LYS A 81 10.20 -1.17 30.54
N GLU A 82 10.55 -2.16 31.34
CA GLU A 82 11.33 -3.32 30.87
C GLU A 82 10.62 -4.11 29.76
N SER A 83 9.30 -4.21 29.81
CA SER A 83 8.52 -4.89 28.76
C SER A 83 8.47 -4.07 27.48
N ILE A 84 8.40 -2.74 27.59
CA ILE A 84 8.45 -1.84 26.42
C ILE A 84 9.84 -1.85 25.78
N ASP A 85 10.90 -1.83 26.59
CA ASP A 85 12.28 -1.90 26.09
C ASP A 85 12.49 -3.22 25.31
N LYS A 86 12.01 -4.37 25.84
CA LYS A 86 12.06 -5.66 25.13
C LYS A 86 11.23 -5.68 23.83
N LEU A 87 10.08 -5.01 23.82
CA LEU A 87 9.25 -4.89 22.62
C LEU A 87 9.96 -4.05 21.55
N THR A 88 10.52 -2.92 21.95
CA THR A 88 11.27 -2.05 21.04
C THR A 88 12.48 -2.77 20.47
N ASP A 89 13.26 -3.46 21.31
CA ASP A 89 14.39 -4.29 20.84
C ASP A 89 13.96 -5.39 19.86
N ALA A 90 12.78 -5.97 20.04
CA ALA A 90 12.26 -7.00 19.13
C ALA A 90 11.80 -6.40 17.80
N PHE A 91 11.21 -5.22 17.83
CA PHE A 91 10.77 -4.51 16.62
C PHE A 91 11.96 -3.95 15.84
N ASP A 92 12.96 -3.41 16.51
CA ASP A 92 14.21 -2.96 15.88
C ASP A 92 14.91 -4.11 15.14
N LYS A 93 14.94 -5.31 15.74
CA LYS A 93 15.52 -6.51 15.10
C LYS A 93 14.70 -7.02 13.92
N ALA A 94 13.41 -6.78 13.92
CA ALA A 94 12.49 -7.19 12.87
C ALA A 94 12.35 -6.13 11.75
N ASP A 95 13.07 -5.00 11.83
CA ASP A 95 13.01 -3.87 10.90
C ASP A 95 11.57 -3.34 10.69
N VAL A 96 10.80 -3.24 11.79
CA VAL A 96 9.37 -2.88 11.74
C VAL A 96 9.17 -1.47 11.17
N ASP A 97 10.09 -0.54 11.40
CA ASP A 97 10.01 0.83 10.88
C ASP A 97 9.97 0.86 9.34
N ASP A 98 10.74 0.00 8.68
CA ASP A 98 10.72 -0.13 7.22
C ASP A 98 9.38 -0.72 6.75
N VAL A 99 8.88 -1.74 7.45
CA VAL A 99 7.57 -2.35 7.16
C VAL A 99 6.42 -1.36 7.37
N ASP A 100 6.48 -0.54 8.42
CA ASP A 100 5.49 0.52 8.67
C ASP A 100 5.48 1.59 7.58
N SER A 101 6.66 1.93 7.06
CA SER A 101 6.79 2.85 5.93
C SER A 101 6.16 2.29 4.65
N ASP A 102 6.40 1.01 4.36
CA ASP A 102 5.80 0.31 3.23
C ASP A 102 4.28 0.20 3.40
N ASN A 103 3.81 -0.14 4.60
CA ASN A 103 2.38 -0.19 4.95
C ASN A 103 1.71 1.19 4.76
N ALA A 104 2.35 2.27 5.19
CA ALA A 104 1.84 3.62 5.02
C ALA A 104 1.74 4.01 3.53
N HIS A 105 2.70 3.60 2.72
CA HIS A 105 2.69 3.81 1.28
C HIS A 105 1.55 3.03 0.61
N ASP A 106 1.39 1.75 0.94
CA ASP A 106 0.30 0.92 0.42
C ASP A 106 -1.07 1.46 0.84
N MET A 107 -1.21 1.90 2.09
CA MET A 107 -2.45 2.52 2.58
C MET A 107 -2.75 3.83 1.84
N SER A 108 -1.74 4.61 1.46
CA SER A 108 -1.90 5.83 0.67
C SER A 108 -2.41 5.54 -0.74
N ILE A 109 -2.02 4.43 -1.35
CA ILE A 109 -2.39 4.03 -2.72
C ILE A 109 -3.71 3.26 -2.74
N CYS A 110 -3.82 2.23 -1.89
CA CYS A 110 -4.90 1.23 -1.92
C CYS A 110 -6.00 1.50 -0.90
N GLY A 111 -5.74 2.36 0.10
CA GLY A 111 -6.65 2.61 1.22
C GLY A 111 -6.64 1.51 2.29
N VAL A 112 -5.83 0.48 2.11
CA VAL A 112 -5.63 -0.64 3.02
C VAL A 112 -4.20 -1.11 2.91
N ALA A 113 -3.63 -1.60 4.01
CA ALA A 113 -2.34 -2.28 4.07
C ALA A 113 -2.48 -3.54 4.93
N TYR A 114 -1.65 -4.52 4.68
CA TYR A 114 -1.65 -5.78 5.40
C TYR A 114 -0.26 -6.07 5.93
N GLU A 115 -0.22 -6.36 7.22
CA GLU A 115 0.99 -6.77 7.92
C GLU A 115 0.86 -8.21 8.39
N TYR A 116 1.92 -8.99 8.23
CA TYR A 116 1.98 -10.36 8.67
C TYR A 116 3.11 -10.54 9.68
N VAL A 117 2.72 -10.81 10.92
CA VAL A 117 3.65 -11.09 12.02
C VAL A 117 3.76 -12.60 12.22
N TYR A 118 4.97 -13.13 12.23
CA TYR A 118 5.21 -14.58 12.37
C TYR A 118 6.53 -14.87 13.07
N ILE A 119 6.69 -16.11 13.47
CA ILE A 119 7.96 -16.64 14.01
C ILE A 119 8.42 -17.74 13.06
N LYS A 120 9.64 -17.66 12.57
CA LYS A 120 10.21 -18.69 11.70
C LYS A 120 10.47 -19.97 12.52
N GLN A 121 10.30 -21.12 11.88
CA GLN A 121 10.51 -22.40 12.53
C GLN A 121 11.96 -22.54 12.99
N GLY A 122 12.15 -22.74 14.30
CA GLY A 122 13.47 -22.87 14.93
C GLY A 122 14.09 -21.56 15.41
N GLU A 123 13.43 -20.43 15.20
CA GLU A 123 13.81 -19.12 15.72
C GLU A 123 12.89 -18.73 16.89
N THR A 124 13.37 -17.82 17.74
CA THR A 124 12.60 -17.25 18.86
C THR A 124 12.26 -15.77 18.60
N GLU A 125 12.81 -15.19 17.54
CA GLU A 125 12.60 -13.81 17.17
C GLU A 125 11.37 -13.68 16.27
N ILE A 126 10.64 -12.60 16.47
CA ILE A 126 9.52 -12.25 15.59
C ILE A 126 10.06 -11.76 14.26
N ALA A 127 9.32 -12.02 13.21
CA ALA A 127 9.54 -11.44 11.88
C ALA A 127 8.24 -10.76 11.45
N VAL A 128 8.37 -9.62 10.83
CA VAL A 128 7.27 -8.82 10.34
C VAL A 128 7.44 -8.62 8.83
N ARG A 129 6.36 -8.64 8.10
CA ARG A 129 6.40 -8.46 6.65
C ARG A 129 5.15 -7.74 6.16
N ASN A 130 5.35 -6.79 5.27
CA ASN A 130 4.29 -6.21 4.46
C ASN A 130 3.78 -7.25 3.44
N LEU A 131 2.47 -7.25 3.20
CA LEU A 131 1.81 -8.04 2.16
C LEU A 131 1.12 -7.11 1.18
N GLU A 132 1.40 -7.30 -0.11
CA GLU A 132 0.84 -6.48 -1.19
C GLU A 132 -0.70 -6.53 -1.18
N PRO A 133 -1.40 -5.37 -1.07
CA PRO A 133 -2.85 -5.34 -0.94
C PRO A 133 -3.62 -5.86 -2.15
N ASP A 134 -3.01 -5.86 -3.34
CA ASP A 134 -3.62 -6.37 -4.57
C ASP A 134 -3.63 -7.91 -4.66
N HIS A 135 -2.81 -8.58 -3.85
CA HIS A 135 -2.72 -10.03 -3.78
C HIS A 135 -3.21 -10.62 -2.45
N THR A 136 -3.66 -9.76 -1.52
CA THR A 136 -4.02 -10.17 -0.15
C THR A 136 -5.47 -9.86 0.15
N PHE A 137 -6.16 -10.80 0.78
CA PHE A 137 -7.52 -10.62 1.29
C PHE A 137 -7.69 -11.36 2.62
N LEU A 138 -8.52 -10.79 3.49
CA LEU A 138 -8.87 -11.40 4.77
C LEU A 138 -10.05 -12.35 4.60
N VAL A 139 -9.95 -13.53 5.19
CA VAL A 139 -11.05 -14.50 5.30
C VAL A 139 -11.47 -14.58 6.77
N TYR A 140 -12.75 -14.39 7.06
CA TYR A 140 -13.33 -14.46 8.39
C TYR A 140 -14.12 -15.77 8.56
#